data_adb8d7dcead670437f8d4a56b7fabe0b
#
_entry.id   adb8d7dcead670437f8d4a56b7fabe0b
#
_cell.length_a   1.000
_cell.length_b   1.000
_cell.length_c   1.000
_cell.angle_alpha   90.00
_cell.angle_beta   90.00
_cell.angle_gamma   90.00
#
_symmetry.space_group_name_H-M   'P 1'
#
loop_
_entity.id
_entity.type
_entity.pdbx_description
1 polymer ?
#
loop_
_entity_poly.entity_id
_entity_poly.type
_entity_poly.pdbx_seq_one_letter_code
_entity_poly.pdbx_strand_id
1 'polypeptide(L)'
;MDDLKSFATDGTRILESKTGDLTGAGHKDVLLVLDPPTTGKERLGEGPSRTVLVLLRDPSGKLIKASSNSHVVPCATCGGVAGDPFGYVRVEPGSFTIVNGGGSRERWSDEFTFTYAKDSQDWFVTKVNRQVSDSETGHEKKIELTPHELGRVSFHDFDPAKVQEVTLP
;
A
#
# COMPACT_ATOMS: atom_id res chain seq x y z
N MET A 1 -3.27 10.92 23.20
CA MET A 1 -3.83 9.83 22.35
C MET A 1 -4.25 10.40 21.02
N ASP A 2 -3.90 9.73 19.95
CA ASP A 2 -4.23 10.21 18.61
C ASP A 2 -5.68 9.88 18.26
N ASP A 3 -6.36 10.84 17.65
CA ASP A 3 -7.69 10.61 17.13
C ASP A 3 -7.59 10.19 15.64
N LEU A 4 -7.27 8.93 15.41
CA LEU A 4 -7.19 8.40 14.04
C LEU A 4 -8.56 8.38 13.36
N LYS A 5 -9.64 8.35 14.14
CA LYS A 5 -11.00 8.34 13.59
C LYS A 5 -11.33 9.63 12.86
N SER A 6 -10.66 10.73 13.18
CA SER A 6 -10.88 12.00 12.47
C SER A 6 -10.46 11.90 10.99
N PHE A 7 -9.60 10.95 10.64
CA PHE A 7 -9.18 10.69 9.26
C PHE A 7 -10.10 9.69 8.56
N ALA A 8 -10.93 8.97 9.29
CA ALA A 8 -11.83 7.95 8.77
C ALA A 8 -13.28 8.48 8.83
N THR A 9 -13.64 9.32 7.86
CA THR A 9 -14.94 9.99 7.81
C THR A 9 -15.92 9.27 6.88
N ASP A 10 -17.22 9.63 6.98
CA ASP A 10 -18.26 9.20 6.04
C ASP A 10 -18.40 7.68 5.88
N GLY A 11 -18.39 6.95 7.00
CA GLY A 11 -18.55 5.51 6.99
C GLY A 11 -17.28 4.75 6.62
N THR A 12 -16.15 5.44 6.46
CA THR A 12 -14.85 4.83 6.23
C THR A 12 -14.37 4.13 7.50
N ARG A 13 -13.77 2.97 7.32
CA ARG A 13 -13.26 2.16 8.44
C ARG A 13 -11.74 2.13 8.41
N ILE A 14 -11.10 2.10 9.58
CA ILE A 14 -9.67 1.90 9.68
C ILE A 14 -9.38 0.42 9.49
N LEU A 15 -8.68 0.07 8.40
CA LEU A 15 -8.30 -1.30 8.10
C LEU A 15 -7.01 -1.68 8.83
N GLU A 16 -6.05 -0.75 8.88
CA GLU A 16 -4.77 -0.97 9.54
C GLU A 16 -4.18 0.38 9.97
N SER A 17 -3.47 0.40 11.07
CA SER A 17 -2.64 1.54 11.46
C SER A 17 -1.30 1.03 11.97
N LYS A 18 -0.22 1.65 11.51
CA LYS A 18 1.13 1.25 11.89
C LYS A 18 1.91 2.49 12.32
N THR A 19 2.41 2.47 13.54
CA THR A 19 3.21 3.56 14.07
C THR A 19 4.69 3.30 13.80
N GLY A 20 5.40 4.33 13.36
CA GLY A 20 6.83 4.25 13.12
C GLY A 20 7.38 5.56 12.59
N ASP A 21 8.67 5.56 12.31
CA ASP A 21 9.38 6.75 11.87
C ASP A 21 9.38 6.82 10.33
N LEU A 22 8.45 7.55 9.75
CA LEU A 22 8.26 7.59 8.30
C LEU A 22 9.24 8.51 7.56
N THR A 23 9.98 9.36 8.28
CA THR A 23 10.94 10.29 7.66
C THR A 23 12.38 10.03 8.04
N GLY A 24 12.63 9.18 9.04
CA GLY A 24 13.97 8.97 9.57
C GLY A 24 14.38 9.99 10.63
N ALA A 25 13.48 10.89 11.01
CA ALA A 25 13.78 11.95 11.99
C ALA A 25 13.55 11.53 13.45
N GLY A 26 13.13 10.29 13.70
CA GLY A 26 12.91 9.77 15.05
C GLY A 26 11.52 10.03 15.63
N HIS A 27 10.55 10.40 14.81
CA HIS A 27 9.19 10.67 15.26
C HIS A 27 8.31 9.41 15.23
N LYS A 28 7.23 9.43 15.99
CA LYS A 28 6.22 8.37 15.97
C LYS A 28 5.09 8.75 15.04
N ASP A 29 5.36 8.64 13.75
CA ASP A 29 4.39 8.91 12.71
C ASP A 29 3.45 7.70 12.51
N VAL A 30 2.42 7.83 11.70
CA VAL A 30 1.43 6.76 11.47
C VAL A 30 1.19 6.56 9.99
N LEU A 31 1.23 5.31 9.57
CA LEU A 31 0.75 4.87 8.25
C LEU A 31 -0.64 4.27 8.47
N LEU A 32 -1.65 4.86 7.82
CA LEU A 32 -3.05 4.52 8.04
C LEU A 32 -3.66 3.98 6.75
N VAL A 33 -4.27 2.79 6.82
CA VAL A 33 -4.99 2.20 5.67
C VAL A 33 -6.47 2.30 5.96
N LEU A 34 -7.19 2.97 5.08
CA LEU A 34 -8.62 3.22 5.20
C LEU A 34 -9.42 2.40 4.21
N ASP A 35 -10.49 1.79 4.70
CA ASP A 35 -11.42 1.00 3.91
C ASP A 35 -12.68 1.82 3.69
N PRO A 36 -12.98 2.26 2.44
CA PRO A 36 -14.14 3.10 2.20
C PRO A 36 -15.44 2.31 2.37
N PRO A 37 -16.56 3.01 2.54
CA PRO A 37 -17.85 2.33 2.69
C PRO A 37 -18.21 1.57 1.41
N THR A 38 -18.85 0.41 1.58
CA THR A 38 -19.33 -0.43 0.48
C THR A 38 -20.83 -0.63 0.63
N THR A 39 -21.49 -1.01 -0.47
CA THR A 39 -22.92 -1.31 -0.45
C THR A 39 -23.21 -2.74 0.01
N GLY A 40 -22.17 -3.59 0.05
CA GLY A 40 -22.33 -5.01 0.31
C GLY A 40 -22.83 -5.81 -0.89
N LYS A 41 -22.99 -5.13 -2.04
CA LYS A 41 -23.50 -5.75 -3.28
C LYS A 41 -22.43 -5.82 -4.37
N GLU A 42 -21.20 -5.43 -4.06
CA GLU A 42 -20.09 -5.46 -5.01
C GLU A 42 -19.78 -6.91 -5.38
N ARG A 43 -19.56 -7.14 -6.69
CA ARG A 43 -19.09 -8.41 -7.21
C ARG A 43 -17.60 -8.54 -7.04
N LEU A 44 -17.05 -9.74 -7.27
CA LEU A 44 -15.60 -9.94 -7.26
C LEU A 44 -14.92 -8.99 -8.25
N GLY A 45 -13.89 -8.29 -7.77
CA GLY A 45 -13.15 -7.33 -8.58
C GLY A 45 -13.80 -5.95 -8.65
N GLU A 46 -14.97 -5.78 -8.08
CA GLU A 46 -15.67 -4.49 -8.02
C GLU A 46 -15.56 -3.92 -6.61
N GLY A 47 -15.66 -2.61 -6.51
CA GLY A 47 -15.61 -1.92 -5.25
C GLY A 47 -14.51 -0.87 -5.26
N PRO A 48 -14.53 0.04 -4.29
CA PRO A 48 -13.54 1.12 -4.22
C PRO A 48 -12.21 0.59 -3.68
N SER A 49 -11.11 1.09 -4.26
CA SER A 49 -9.78 0.87 -3.70
C SER A 49 -9.67 1.52 -2.33
N ARG A 50 -8.75 1.01 -1.50
CA ARG A 50 -8.47 1.59 -0.20
C ARG A 50 -7.62 2.84 -0.35
N THR A 51 -7.65 3.68 0.67
CA THR A 51 -6.81 4.87 0.73
C THR A 51 -5.76 4.68 1.82
N VAL A 52 -4.51 4.97 1.49
CA VAL A 52 -3.40 4.94 2.44
C VAL A 52 -2.98 6.37 2.73
N LEU A 53 -2.92 6.73 4.02
CA LEU A 53 -2.51 8.05 4.46
C LEU A 53 -1.16 7.96 5.17
N VAL A 54 -0.28 8.91 4.85
CA VAL A 54 0.95 9.14 5.59
C VAL A 54 0.70 10.31 6.53
N LEU A 55 0.74 10.05 7.83
CA LEU A 55 0.47 11.03 8.86
C LEU A 55 1.74 11.33 9.65
N LEU A 56 2.15 12.58 9.66
CA LEU A 56 3.33 13.01 10.38
C LEU A 56 2.97 13.81 11.61
N ARG A 57 3.80 13.69 12.66
CA ARG A 57 3.67 14.51 13.87
C ARG A 57 4.20 15.91 13.60
N ASP A 58 3.39 16.92 13.90
CA ASP A 58 3.88 18.31 13.90
C ASP A 58 4.59 18.62 15.22
N PRO A 59 5.19 19.82 15.38
CA PRO A 59 5.89 20.18 16.62
C PRO A 59 5.01 20.12 17.87
N SER A 60 3.68 20.22 17.74
CA SER A 60 2.76 20.10 18.86
C SER A 60 2.42 18.65 19.21
N GLY A 61 2.87 17.69 18.41
CA GLY A 61 2.55 16.28 18.57
C GLY A 61 1.29 15.84 17.86
N LYS A 62 0.63 16.73 17.12
CA LYS A 62 -0.59 16.42 16.37
C LYS A 62 -0.24 15.75 15.04
N LEU A 63 -1.06 14.77 14.64
CA LEU A 63 -0.89 14.10 13.35
C LEU A 63 -1.48 14.96 12.23
N ILE A 64 -0.68 15.15 11.18
CA ILE A 64 -1.04 15.92 9.99
C ILE A 64 -0.86 15.03 8.77
N LYS A 65 -1.82 15.07 7.84
CA LYS A 65 -1.72 14.32 6.59
C LYS A 65 -0.62 14.92 5.71
N ALA A 66 0.39 14.13 5.40
CA ALA A 66 1.51 14.55 4.55
C ALA A 66 1.40 14.00 3.13
N SER A 67 0.81 12.84 2.96
CA SER A 67 0.62 12.24 1.63
C SER A 67 -0.51 11.21 1.69
N SER A 68 -1.02 10.83 0.52
CA SER A 68 -2.06 9.82 0.38
C SER A 68 -1.94 9.10 -0.95
N ASN A 69 -2.49 7.88 -1.01
CA ASN A 69 -2.57 7.10 -2.24
C ASN A 69 -3.86 6.28 -2.22
N SER A 70 -4.61 6.30 -3.32
CA SER A 70 -5.88 5.58 -3.46
C SER A 70 -5.81 4.43 -4.47
N HIS A 71 -4.62 3.99 -4.85
CA HIS A 71 -4.42 2.94 -5.86
C HIS A 71 -3.61 1.76 -5.37
N VAL A 72 -2.75 1.95 -4.37
CA VAL A 72 -1.76 0.95 -3.98
C VAL A 72 -2.37 -0.25 -3.26
N VAL A 73 -3.52 -0.08 -2.58
CA VAL A 73 -4.24 -1.18 -1.94
C VAL A 73 -5.55 -1.40 -2.68
N PRO A 74 -5.73 -2.58 -3.33
CA PRO A 74 -6.94 -2.85 -4.11
C PRO A 74 -8.20 -2.99 -3.26
N CYS A 75 -9.34 -3.10 -3.91
CA CYS A 75 -10.63 -3.28 -3.25
C CYS A 75 -10.71 -4.60 -2.47
N ALA A 76 -11.67 -4.69 -1.52
CA ALA A 76 -11.83 -5.86 -0.66
C ALA A 76 -12.14 -7.14 -1.44
N THR A 77 -12.74 -7.03 -2.62
CA THR A 77 -13.12 -8.17 -3.47
C THR A 77 -12.18 -8.35 -4.66
N CYS A 78 -11.03 -7.67 -4.67
CA CYS A 78 -10.08 -7.71 -5.78
C CYS A 78 -9.04 -8.83 -5.67
N GLY A 79 -9.09 -9.64 -4.61
CA GLY A 79 -8.12 -10.72 -4.36
C GLY A 79 -8.52 -12.07 -4.92
N GLY A 80 -9.57 -12.14 -5.72
CA GLY A 80 -10.09 -13.40 -6.26
C GLY A 80 -10.61 -14.31 -5.16
N VAL A 81 -10.44 -15.62 -5.34
CA VAL A 81 -10.91 -16.62 -4.38
C VAL A 81 -10.20 -16.50 -3.04
N ALA A 82 -8.98 -15.97 -3.01
CA ALA A 82 -8.24 -15.77 -1.77
C ALA A 82 -8.85 -14.68 -0.87
N GLY A 83 -9.80 -13.89 -1.39
CA GLY A 83 -10.52 -12.88 -0.62
C GLY A 83 -9.90 -11.51 -0.70
N ASP A 84 -9.77 -10.85 0.45
CA ASP A 84 -9.23 -9.49 0.51
C ASP A 84 -7.73 -9.49 0.18
N PRO A 85 -7.30 -8.71 -0.83
CA PRO A 85 -5.89 -8.71 -1.26
C PRO A 85 -4.96 -7.96 -0.32
N PHE A 86 -5.46 -7.16 0.61
CA PHE A 86 -4.58 -6.46 1.53
C PHE A 86 -3.85 -7.45 2.45
N GLY A 87 -2.52 -7.42 2.43
CA GLY A 87 -1.72 -8.24 3.32
C GLY A 87 -1.35 -7.50 4.60
N TYR A 88 -0.35 -6.65 4.51
CA TYR A 88 0.11 -5.89 5.67
C TYR A 88 0.97 -4.70 5.23
N VAL A 89 1.28 -3.83 6.18
CA VAL A 89 2.24 -2.75 6.00
C VAL A 89 3.39 -2.94 7.00
N ARG A 90 4.58 -2.50 6.58
CA ARG A 90 5.78 -2.53 7.41
C ARG A 90 6.41 -1.15 7.39
N VAL A 91 6.79 -0.64 8.56
CA VAL A 91 7.45 0.66 8.69
C VAL A 91 8.87 0.46 9.21
N GLU A 92 9.83 1.10 8.54
CA GLU A 92 11.22 1.16 8.94
C GLU A 92 11.64 2.63 8.96
N PRO A 93 12.72 3.01 9.67
CA PRO A 93 13.12 4.42 9.70
C PRO A 93 13.32 4.99 8.29
N GLY A 94 12.49 5.96 7.93
CA GLY A 94 12.56 6.63 6.63
C GLY A 94 11.92 5.91 5.47
N SER A 95 11.24 4.77 5.70
CA SER A 95 10.58 4.04 4.62
C SER A 95 9.40 3.21 5.11
N PHE A 96 8.56 2.80 4.18
CA PHE A 96 7.49 1.85 4.48
C PHE A 96 7.23 0.96 3.27
N THR A 97 6.69 -0.24 3.55
CA THR A 97 6.38 -1.23 2.53
C THR A 97 4.93 -1.66 2.68
N ILE A 98 4.23 -1.76 1.54
CA ILE A 98 2.85 -2.24 1.48
C ILE A 98 2.86 -3.56 0.73
N VAL A 99 2.23 -4.59 1.31
CA VAL A 99 2.20 -5.94 0.75
C VAL A 99 0.76 -6.35 0.49
N ASN A 100 0.47 -6.74 -0.74
CA ASN A 100 -0.81 -7.27 -1.17
C ASN A 100 -0.62 -8.66 -1.77
N GLY A 101 -1.68 -9.46 -1.80
CA GLY A 101 -1.63 -10.77 -2.42
C GLY A 101 -3.03 -11.32 -2.69
N GLY A 102 -3.13 -12.26 -3.61
CA GLY A 102 -4.43 -12.82 -3.95
C GLY A 102 -4.32 -13.94 -4.97
N GLY A 103 -5.43 -14.23 -5.62
CA GLY A 103 -5.53 -15.23 -6.67
C GLY A 103 -6.28 -16.48 -6.23
N SER A 104 -6.10 -17.54 -7.01
CA SER A 104 -6.69 -18.84 -6.74
C SER A 104 -5.65 -19.92 -6.99
N ARG A 105 -5.75 -20.67 -8.09
CA ARG A 105 -4.70 -21.60 -8.49
C ARG A 105 -3.40 -20.84 -8.77
N GLU A 106 -3.50 -19.77 -9.57
CA GLU A 106 -2.41 -18.85 -9.82
C GLU A 106 -2.45 -17.77 -8.77
N ARG A 107 -1.42 -17.70 -7.92
CA ARG A 107 -1.33 -16.77 -6.81
C ARG A 107 -0.31 -15.68 -7.09
N TRP A 108 -0.67 -14.46 -6.71
CA TRP A 108 0.21 -13.30 -6.90
C TRP A 108 0.51 -12.64 -5.55
N SER A 109 1.65 -11.98 -5.48
CA SER A 109 2.07 -11.20 -4.33
C SER A 109 2.85 -9.98 -4.81
N ASP A 110 2.53 -8.82 -4.27
CA ASP A 110 3.20 -7.56 -4.59
C ASP A 110 3.72 -6.91 -3.32
N GLU A 111 4.96 -6.41 -3.38
CA GLU A 111 5.54 -5.59 -2.33
C GLU A 111 5.99 -4.27 -2.95
N PHE A 112 5.52 -3.17 -2.36
CA PHE A 112 5.85 -1.82 -2.82
C PHE A 112 6.51 -1.06 -1.68
N THR A 113 7.78 -0.65 -1.87
CA THR A 113 8.55 0.09 -0.86
C THR A 113 8.72 1.53 -1.29
N PHE A 114 8.46 2.43 -0.34
CA PHE A 114 8.54 3.88 -0.54
C PHE A 114 9.52 4.44 0.48
N THR A 115 10.43 5.29 0.02
CA THR A 115 11.48 5.87 0.85
C THR A 115 11.37 7.39 0.85
N TYR A 116 11.53 7.97 2.03
CA TYR A 116 11.46 9.43 2.19
C TYR A 116 12.69 10.10 1.60
N ALA A 117 12.44 11.10 0.76
CA ALA A 117 13.48 11.95 0.20
C ALA A 117 13.45 13.29 0.92
N LYS A 118 14.48 13.56 1.71
CA LYS A 118 14.54 14.72 2.57
C LYS A 118 14.56 16.04 1.79
N ASP A 119 15.19 16.04 0.61
CA ASP A 119 15.26 17.22 -0.26
C ASP A 119 13.90 17.64 -0.80
N SER A 120 13.02 16.67 -1.04
CA SER A 120 11.68 16.89 -1.61
C SER A 120 10.58 16.84 -0.56
N GLN A 121 10.89 16.38 0.66
CA GLN A 121 9.93 16.17 1.74
C GLN A 121 8.75 15.30 1.29
N ASP A 122 9.06 14.22 0.57
CA ASP A 122 8.06 13.31 0.00
C ASP A 122 8.63 11.90 -0.08
N TRP A 123 7.75 10.93 -0.31
CA TRP A 123 8.13 9.53 -0.43
C TRP A 123 8.08 9.12 -1.91
N PHE A 124 9.07 8.34 -2.33
CA PHE A 124 9.17 7.85 -3.71
C PHE A 124 9.34 6.35 -3.69
N VAL A 125 8.75 5.68 -4.70
CA VAL A 125 8.91 4.24 -4.83
C VAL A 125 10.38 3.92 -5.09
N THR A 126 10.93 3.01 -4.27
CA THR A 126 12.34 2.60 -4.39
C THR A 126 12.49 1.13 -4.71
N LYS A 127 11.41 0.35 -4.55
CA LYS A 127 11.47 -1.08 -4.84
C LYS A 127 10.07 -1.61 -5.07
N VAL A 128 9.93 -2.43 -6.11
CA VAL A 128 8.72 -3.20 -6.38
C VAL A 128 9.14 -4.65 -6.58
N ASN A 129 8.58 -5.54 -5.76
CA ASN A 129 8.70 -6.99 -5.96
C ASN A 129 7.34 -7.53 -6.36
N ARG A 130 7.28 -8.22 -7.48
CA ARG A 130 6.08 -8.90 -7.95
C ARG A 130 6.38 -10.36 -8.19
N GLN A 131 5.48 -11.22 -7.72
CA GLN A 131 5.63 -12.66 -7.83
C GLN A 131 4.31 -13.30 -8.21
N VAL A 132 4.37 -14.29 -9.10
CA VAL A 132 3.23 -15.12 -9.46
C VAL A 132 3.68 -16.58 -9.36
N SER A 133 2.84 -17.43 -8.80
CA SER A 133 3.10 -18.84 -8.67
C SER A 133 1.85 -19.66 -9.00
N ASP A 134 2.06 -20.86 -9.59
CA ASP A 134 0.97 -21.80 -9.88
C ASP A 134 1.03 -22.92 -8.84
N SER A 135 -0.02 -23.06 -8.05
CA SER A 135 -0.07 -24.02 -6.94
C SER A 135 -0.13 -25.48 -7.40
N GLU A 136 -0.54 -25.73 -8.66
CA GLU A 136 -0.61 -27.09 -9.19
C GLU A 136 0.67 -27.51 -9.91
N THR A 137 1.26 -26.63 -10.73
CA THR A 137 2.45 -26.95 -11.50
C THR A 137 3.75 -26.64 -10.75
N GLY A 138 3.68 -25.75 -9.74
CA GLY A 138 4.86 -25.28 -9.03
C GLY A 138 5.66 -24.24 -9.81
N HIS A 139 5.17 -23.79 -10.96
CA HIS A 139 5.84 -22.73 -11.72
C HIS A 139 5.76 -21.42 -10.93
N GLU A 140 6.86 -20.68 -10.96
CA GLU A 140 6.98 -19.42 -10.24
C GLU A 140 7.77 -18.42 -11.06
N LYS A 141 7.35 -17.17 -11.03
CA LYS A 141 8.10 -16.07 -11.66
C LYS A 141 8.08 -14.86 -10.74
N LYS A 142 9.21 -14.21 -10.64
CA LYS A 142 9.41 -13.06 -9.76
C LYS A 142 10.18 -11.98 -10.52
N ILE A 143 9.77 -10.73 -10.31
CA ILE A 143 10.54 -9.58 -10.80
C ILE A 143 10.79 -8.62 -9.63
N GLU A 144 11.92 -7.94 -9.70
CA GLU A 144 12.26 -6.85 -8.79
C GLU A 144 12.57 -5.62 -9.62
N LEU A 145 11.89 -4.52 -9.33
CA LEU A 145 12.07 -3.26 -10.03
C LEU A 145 12.61 -2.21 -9.05
N THR A 146 13.52 -1.39 -9.53
CA THR A 146 14.15 -0.31 -8.79
C THR A 146 13.87 1.01 -9.49
N PRO A 147 14.27 2.17 -8.94
CA PRO A 147 14.07 3.44 -9.65
C PRO A 147 14.70 3.48 -11.05
N HIS A 148 15.67 2.61 -11.32
CA HIS A 148 16.25 2.49 -12.66
C HIS A 148 15.19 2.15 -13.70
N GLU A 149 14.26 1.24 -13.37
CA GLU A 149 13.16 0.83 -14.26
C GLU A 149 11.92 1.69 -14.05
N LEU A 150 11.65 2.07 -12.79
CA LEU A 150 10.40 2.74 -12.39
C LEU A 150 10.44 4.25 -12.64
N GLY A 151 11.63 4.87 -12.61
CA GLY A 151 11.77 6.30 -12.57
C GLY A 151 11.48 6.87 -11.19
N ARG A 152 11.36 8.18 -11.11
CA ARG A 152 11.07 8.85 -9.86
C ARG A 152 9.57 9.09 -9.74
N VAL A 153 8.89 8.19 -9.03
CA VAL A 153 7.44 8.24 -8.86
C VAL A 153 7.13 8.42 -7.38
N SER A 154 6.37 9.47 -7.07
CA SER A 154 5.97 9.74 -5.68
C SER A 154 4.96 8.69 -5.20
N PHE A 155 4.90 8.51 -3.87
CA PHE A 155 3.88 7.65 -3.27
C PHE A 155 2.48 8.08 -3.70
N HIS A 156 2.20 9.38 -3.73
CA HIS A 156 0.89 9.90 -4.10
C HIS A 156 0.49 9.50 -5.53
N ASP A 157 1.45 9.52 -6.45
CA ASP A 157 1.20 9.25 -7.87
C ASP A 157 1.34 7.76 -8.23
N PHE A 158 1.86 6.94 -7.33
CA PHE A 158 2.12 5.54 -7.63
C PHE A 158 0.83 4.77 -7.89
N ASP A 159 0.79 4.05 -9.00
CA ASP A 159 -0.33 3.19 -9.40
C ASP A 159 0.22 1.85 -9.84
N PRO A 160 -0.10 0.76 -9.11
CA PRO A 160 0.39 -0.58 -9.48
C PRO A 160 -0.04 -1.01 -10.88
N ALA A 161 -1.15 -0.49 -11.39
CA ALA A 161 -1.63 -0.83 -12.75
C ALA A 161 -0.69 -0.32 -13.85
N LYS A 162 0.15 0.66 -13.53
CA LYS A 162 1.12 1.22 -14.48
C LYS A 162 2.51 0.57 -14.38
N VAL A 163 2.66 -0.39 -13.48
CA VAL A 163 3.93 -1.09 -13.27
C VAL A 163 3.90 -2.40 -14.06
N GLN A 164 5.08 -2.80 -14.56
CA GLN A 164 5.23 -4.05 -15.30
C GLN A 164 4.59 -5.23 -14.55
N GLU A 165 3.76 -5.99 -15.25
CA GLU A 165 3.12 -7.19 -14.70
C GLU A 165 4.04 -8.40 -14.82
N VAL A 166 3.80 -9.39 -13.97
CA VAL A 166 4.44 -10.71 -14.03
C VAL A 166 3.40 -11.72 -14.41
N THR A 167 3.68 -12.49 -15.47
CA THR A 167 2.80 -13.56 -15.92
C THR A 167 3.59 -14.84 -16.06
N LEU A 168 2.95 -15.97 -15.77
CA LEU A 168 3.53 -17.28 -15.99
C LEU A 168 3.47 -17.65 -17.47
N PRO A 169 4.43 -18.49 -17.97
CA PRO A 169 4.43 -18.94 -19.36
C PRO A 169 3.23 -19.82 -19.69
#